data_116765e830dae839d8babcbc1ac72536
#
_entry.id   116765e830dae839d8babcbc1ac72536
#
_cell.length_a   1.000
_cell.length_b   1.000
_cell.length_c   1.000
_cell.angle_alpha   90.00
_cell.angle_beta   90.00
_cell.angle_gamma   90.00
#
_symmetry.space_group_name_H-M   'P 1'
#
loop_
_entity.id
_entity.type
_entity.pdbx_description
1 polymer ?
#
loop_
_entity_poly.entity_id
_entity_poly.type
_entity_poly.pdbx_seq_one_letter_code
_entity_poly.pdbx_strand_id
1 'polypeptide(L)'
;PPTPLSRGATNAHPFSHALPAAQKTIRPRDHALLQEICYGALRYLPRLESIANELMENPLKGKKRVFHHLILVGIYQLSFMRIPAHAAVAETVEGTKTLKGPSLRGLINAVLRSYLREQEELDEKAVSHNAGKYGHPNWLLNMLRESYPEQWEQLVEANNSKAPMWLRVNRQHHTRDEYLELLKDENIECSIHPEAADAIKLASPCDVTLLPGFDRGWVSVQDAAAQLSVNYLQPQNGELILDCCAAPGGKTAHILEHTEDTEVVAIDCDAKRLDRVYDNLERLQLRADVICGDARYPQEWWTGEKFDRLPLDAPWSATGGIGRTP
;
A
#
# COMPACT_ATOMS: atom_id res chain seq x y z
N PRO A 1 -2.53 19.30 13.34
CA PRO A 1 -1.70 18.10 13.12
C PRO A 1 -1.17 18.12 11.68
N PRO A 2 0.08 17.70 11.45
CA PRO A 2 0.61 17.64 10.09
C PRO A 2 -0.26 16.70 9.23
N THR A 3 -0.38 17.03 7.94
CA THR A 3 -1.11 16.20 7.00
C THR A 3 -0.50 14.79 6.90
N PRO A 4 -1.26 13.74 6.55
CA PRO A 4 -0.70 12.40 6.35
C PRO A 4 0.49 12.39 5.40
N LEU A 5 0.41 13.17 4.30
CA LEU A 5 1.47 13.30 3.32
C LEU A 5 2.75 13.90 3.94
N SER A 6 2.64 14.95 4.79
CA SER A 6 3.79 15.56 5.44
C SER A 6 4.45 14.62 6.46
N ARG A 7 3.69 13.75 7.11
CA ARG A 7 4.24 12.75 8.04
C ARG A 7 5.00 11.66 7.30
N GLY A 8 4.47 11.15 6.20
CA GLY A 8 5.14 10.13 5.39
C GLY A 8 6.43 10.64 4.73
N ALA A 9 6.45 11.90 4.26
CA ALA A 9 7.59 12.47 3.55
C ALA A 9 8.68 13.10 4.45
N THR A 10 8.39 13.40 5.72
CA THR A 10 9.34 14.13 6.58
C THR A 10 9.79 13.40 7.84
N ASN A 11 9.01 12.43 8.30
CA ASN A 11 9.34 11.62 9.48
C ASN A 11 9.32 10.17 9.02
N ALA A 12 10.33 9.41 9.21
CA ALA A 12 10.50 8.01 8.78
C ALA A 12 9.38 7.02 9.22
N HIS A 13 8.16 7.52 9.43
CA HIS A 13 6.99 6.69 9.68
C HIS A 13 6.32 6.31 8.35
N PRO A 14 6.16 5.01 8.07
CA PRO A 14 5.49 4.54 6.87
C PRO A 14 4.12 5.20 6.71
N PHE A 15 3.79 5.62 5.50
CA PHE A 15 2.51 6.22 5.17
C PHE A 15 1.33 5.31 5.53
N SER A 16 1.55 3.99 5.50
CA SER A 16 0.63 2.95 5.96
C SER A 16 0.13 3.12 7.41
N HIS A 17 0.88 3.83 8.26
CA HIS A 17 0.43 4.16 9.62
C HIS A 17 -0.27 5.52 9.71
N ALA A 18 0.15 6.48 8.89
CA ALA A 18 -0.40 7.84 8.94
C ALA A 18 -1.80 7.92 8.31
N LEU A 19 -2.05 7.19 7.23
CA LEU A 19 -3.32 7.22 6.51
C LEU A 19 -4.51 6.67 7.33
N PRO A 20 -4.45 5.47 7.96
CA PRO A 20 -5.54 4.97 8.78
C PRO A 20 -5.88 5.90 9.97
N ALA A 21 -4.86 6.52 10.58
CA ALA A 21 -5.09 7.49 11.64
C ALA A 21 -5.84 8.74 11.15
N ALA A 22 -5.56 9.20 9.93
CA ALA A 22 -6.27 10.32 9.32
C ALA A 22 -7.69 9.93 8.90
N GLN A 23 -7.90 8.73 8.38
CA GLN A 23 -9.23 8.22 8.00
C GLN A 23 -10.21 8.21 9.17
N LYS A 24 -9.75 7.91 10.39
CA LYS A 24 -10.58 7.97 11.60
C LYS A 24 -11.16 9.36 11.91
N THR A 25 -10.60 10.42 11.31
CA THR A 25 -11.01 11.81 11.56
C THR A 25 -11.96 12.36 10.50
N ILE A 26 -12.27 11.61 9.46
CA ILE A 26 -13.13 12.00 8.34
C ILE A 26 -14.28 11.02 8.17
N ARG A 27 -15.27 11.40 7.37
CA ARG A 27 -16.43 10.54 7.09
C ARG A 27 -16.02 9.32 6.25
N PRO A 28 -16.59 8.13 6.48
CA PRO A 28 -16.26 6.91 5.74
C PRO A 28 -16.34 7.08 4.22
N ARG A 29 -17.33 7.81 3.71
CA ARG A 29 -17.50 8.09 2.27
C ARG A 29 -16.32 8.84 1.64
N ASP A 30 -15.53 9.56 2.44
CA ASP A 30 -14.39 10.37 1.98
C ASP A 30 -13.05 9.62 2.09
N HIS A 31 -13.04 8.38 2.65
CA HIS A 31 -11.84 7.56 2.85
C HIS A 31 -11.13 7.23 1.52
N ALA A 32 -11.91 6.81 0.51
CA ALA A 32 -11.37 6.46 -0.81
C ALA A 32 -10.75 7.69 -1.50
N LEU A 33 -11.38 8.86 -1.39
CA LEU A 33 -10.85 10.11 -1.94
C LEU A 33 -9.55 10.52 -1.26
N LEU A 34 -9.49 10.47 0.08
CA LEU A 34 -8.27 10.76 0.83
C LEU A 34 -7.13 9.82 0.41
N GLN A 35 -7.44 8.53 0.29
CA GLN A 35 -6.47 7.51 -0.11
C GLN A 35 -5.94 7.76 -1.53
N GLU A 36 -6.83 8.06 -2.49
CA GLU A 36 -6.44 8.36 -3.88
C GLU A 36 -5.53 9.58 -3.94
N ILE A 37 -5.90 10.68 -3.28
CA ILE A 37 -5.09 11.91 -3.26
C ILE A 37 -3.70 11.63 -2.67
N CYS A 38 -3.64 10.93 -1.56
CA CYS A 38 -2.39 10.69 -0.86
C CYS A 38 -1.46 9.74 -1.62
N TYR A 39 -1.95 8.59 -2.06
CA TYR A 39 -1.11 7.64 -2.81
C TYR A 39 -0.78 8.16 -4.21
N GLY A 40 -1.69 8.88 -4.84
CA GLY A 40 -1.46 9.48 -6.14
C GLY A 40 -0.39 10.58 -6.07
N ALA A 41 -0.48 11.48 -5.10
CA ALA A 41 0.55 12.51 -4.91
C ALA A 41 1.93 11.92 -4.62
N LEU A 42 2.01 10.82 -3.84
CA LEU A 42 3.28 10.12 -3.60
C LEU A 42 3.81 9.44 -4.86
N ARG A 43 2.94 8.80 -5.64
CA ARG A 43 3.30 8.13 -6.90
C ARG A 43 3.92 9.07 -7.92
N TYR A 44 3.38 10.28 -8.03
CA TYR A 44 3.85 11.30 -8.98
C TYR A 44 4.72 12.36 -8.32
N LEU A 45 5.23 12.12 -7.10
CA LEU A 45 5.98 13.10 -6.32
C LEU A 45 7.12 13.78 -7.11
N PRO A 46 8.00 13.08 -7.86
CA PRO A 46 9.06 13.74 -8.61
C PRO A 46 8.54 14.70 -9.69
N ARG A 47 7.42 14.36 -10.35
CA ARG A 47 6.77 15.22 -11.34
C ARG A 47 6.15 16.46 -10.68
N LEU A 48 5.42 16.26 -9.59
CA LEU A 48 4.77 17.34 -8.85
C LEU A 48 5.80 18.31 -8.26
N GLU A 49 6.92 17.79 -7.73
CA GLU A 49 8.05 18.61 -7.23
C GLU A 49 8.70 19.43 -8.36
N SER A 50 8.88 18.84 -9.55
CA SER A 50 9.40 19.57 -10.71
C SER A 50 8.50 20.74 -11.09
N ILE A 51 7.18 20.53 -11.17
CA ILE A 51 6.20 21.57 -11.47
C ILE A 51 6.19 22.65 -10.39
N ALA A 52 6.17 22.26 -9.10
CA ALA A 52 6.15 23.20 -8.01
C ALA A 52 7.40 24.07 -7.94
N ASN A 53 8.57 23.51 -8.28
CA ASN A 53 9.84 24.24 -8.32
C ASN A 53 9.90 25.26 -9.46
N GLU A 54 9.25 24.99 -10.61
CA GLU A 54 9.14 25.97 -11.70
C GLU A 54 8.21 27.12 -11.33
N LEU A 55 7.15 26.86 -10.55
CA LEU A 55 6.17 27.85 -10.14
C LEU A 55 6.62 28.72 -8.95
N MET A 56 7.65 28.31 -8.25
CA MET A 56 8.12 28.99 -7.04
C MET A 56 9.63 29.21 -7.06
N GLU A 57 10.06 30.48 -7.11
CA GLU A 57 11.49 30.82 -7.00
C GLU A 57 12.15 30.31 -5.72
N ASN A 58 11.40 30.23 -4.63
CA ASN A 58 11.87 29.79 -3.33
C ASN A 58 10.94 28.73 -2.74
N PRO A 59 11.36 27.44 -2.71
CA PRO A 59 10.59 26.36 -2.09
C PRO A 59 10.31 26.64 -0.61
N LEU A 60 9.11 26.28 -0.16
CA LEU A 60 8.72 26.44 1.25
C LEU A 60 9.45 25.40 2.12
N LYS A 61 10.34 25.88 3.01
CA LYS A 61 11.20 25.05 3.87
C LYS A 61 10.82 25.11 5.35
N GLY A 62 11.39 24.23 6.16
CA GLY A 62 11.20 24.21 7.61
C GLY A 62 9.72 24.06 8.00
N LYS A 63 9.23 24.91 8.90
CA LYS A 63 7.83 24.90 9.37
C LYS A 63 6.80 25.13 8.25
N LYS A 64 7.21 25.73 7.13
CA LYS A 64 6.35 25.99 5.97
C LYS A 64 6.29 24.83 4.99
N ARG A 65 7.10 23.77 5.15
CA ARG A 65 7.14 22.62 4.25
C ARG A 65 5.79 21.92 4.11
N VAL A 66 4.97 21.93 5.15
CA VAL A 66 3.60 21.38 5.08
C VAL A 66 2.73 22.06 4.02
N PHE A 67 2.94 23.37 3.78
CA PHE A 67 2.23 24.11 2.73
C PHE A 67 2.79 23.81 1.34
N HIS A 68 4.07 23.47 1.23
CA HIS A 68 4.62 22.91 -0.01
C HIS A 68 3.90 21.61 -0.37
N HIS A 69 3.76 20.68 0.58
CA HIS A 69 2.98 19.45 0.34
C HIS A 69 1.51 19.75 -0.01
N LEU A 70 0.91 20.79 0.56
CA LEU A 70 -0.44 21.20 0.19
C LEU A 70 -0.51 21.68 -1.26
N ILE A 71 0.50 22.38 -1.78
CA ILE A 71 0.62 22.75 -3.19
C ILE A 71 0.72 21.50 -4.08
N LEU A 72 1.57 20.53 -3.71
CA LEU A 72 1.69 19.28 -4.47
C LEU A 72 0.37 18.53 -4.56
N VAL A 73 -0.39 18.46 -3.46
CA VAL A 73 -1.74 17.88 -3.43
C VAL A 73 -2.71 18.66 -4.33
N GLY A 74 -2.61 19.97 -4.37
CA GLY A 74 -3.42 20.80 -5.27
C GLY A 74 -3.09 20.53 -6.74
N ILE A 75 -1.81 20.51 -7.11
CA ILE A 75 -1.36 20.20 -8.46
C ILE A 75 -1.79 18.78 -8.85
N TYR A 76 -1.65 17.78 -7.95
CA TYR A 76 -2.10 16.42 -8.22
C TYR A 76 -3.59 16.36 -8.56
N GLN A 77 -4.45 17.05 -7.81
CA GLN A 77 -5.88 17.08 -8.07
C GLN A 77 -6.19 17.71 -9.45
N LEU A 78 -5.47 18.78 -9.81
CA LEU A 78 -5.65 19.47 -11.08
C LEU A 78 -5.16 18.66 -12.28
N SER A 79 -4.07 17.88 -12.12
CA SER A 79 -3.43 17.12 -13.20
C SER A 79 -4.07 15.76 -13.44
N PHE A 80 -4.44 15.05 -12.38
CA PHE A 80 -4.72 13.61 -12.44
C PHE A 80 -6.14 13.22 -12.00
N MET A 81 -6.90 14.16 -11.41
CA MET A 81 -8.22 13.84 -10.90
C MET A 81 -9.31 14.52 -11.72
N ARG A 82 -10.48 13.89 -11.81
CA ARG A 82 -11.67 14.45 -12.48
C ARG A 82 -12.45 15.36 -11.52
N ILE A 83 -11.76 16.33 -10.93
CA ILE A 83 -12.35 17.31 -10.02
C ILE A 83 -12.41 18.66 -10.77
N PRO A 84 -13.53 19.42 -10.70
CA PRO A 84 -13.57 20.75 -11.29
C PRO A 84 -12.46 21.64 -10.74
N ALA A 85 -11.71 22.31 -11.64
CA ALA A 85 -10.50 23.06 -11.26
C ALA A 85 -10.77 24.12 -10.19
N HIS A 86 -11.92 24.78 -10.26
CA HIS A 86 -12.31 25.78 -9.23
C HIS A 86 -12.48 25.16 -7.86
N ALA A 87 -13.04 23.95 -7.77
CA ALA A 87 -13.23 23.22 -6.53
C ALA A 87 -11.88 22.75 -5.94
N ALA A 88 -11.02 22.14 -6.78
CA ALA A 88 -9.69 21.71 -6.37
C ALA A 88 -8.86 22.88 -5.81
N VAL A 89 -8.87 24.04 -6.48
CA VAL A 89 -8.18 25.25 -6.00
C VAL A 89 -8.79 25.73 -4.69
N ALA A 90 -10.13 25.89 -4.62
CA ALA A 90 -10.79 26.43 -3.44
C ALA A 90 -10.55 25.60 -2.18
N GLU A 91 -10.72 24.27 -2.28
CA GLU A 91 -10.53 23.35 -1.15
C GLU A 91 -9.05 23.28 -0.72
N THR A 92 -8.12 23.27 -1.67
CA THR A 92 -6.69 23.29 -1.34
C THR A 92 -6.30 24.59 -0.63
N VAL A 93 -6.79 25.73 -1.10
CA VAL A 93 -6.56 27.03 -0.47
C VAL A 93 -7.19 27.11 0.93
N GLU A 94 -8.38 26.55 1.11
CA GLU A 94 -9.03 26.48 2.43
C GLU A 94 -8.22 25.65 3.45
N GLY A 95 -7.50 24.63 2.98
CA GLY A 95 -6.57 23.84 3.78
C GLY A 95 -5.52 24.67 4.54
N THR A 96 -5.21 25.88 4.09
CA THR A 96 -4.30 26.79 4.79
C THR A 96 -4.80 27.19 6.18
N LYS A 97 -6.12 27.31 6.35
CA LYS A 97 -6.71 27.62 7.67
C LYS A 97 -6.52 26.44 8.63
N THR A 98 -6.81 25.24 8.15
CA THR A 98 -6.64 24.00 8.95
C THR A 98 -5.19 23.82 9.39
N LEU A 99 -4.23 24.18 8.54
CA LEU A 99 -2.79 24.12 8.82
C LEU A 99 -2.26 25.35 9.60
N LYS A 100 -3.13 26.25 10.07
CA LYS A 100 -2.79 27.43 10.83
C LYS A 100 -1.83 28.40 10.12
N GLY A 101 -1.95 28.51 8.78
CA GLY A 101 -1.14 29.40 7.96
C GLY A 101 -1.96 30.26 7.00
N PRO A 102 -2.94 31.05 7.49
CA PRO A 102 -3.82 31.85 6.63
C PRO A 102 -3.06 32.91 5.80
N SER A 103 -1.87 33.34 6.26
CA SER A 103 -1.00 34.25 5.50
C SER A 103 -0.48 33.66 4.19
N LEU A 104 -0.44 32.35 4.03
CA LEU A 104 -0.01 31.67 2.81
C LEU A 104 -1.14 31.41 1.82
N ARG A 105 -2.38 31.77 2.16
CA ARG A 105 -3.57 31.58 1.30
C ARG A 105 -3.39 32.22 -0.07
N GLY A 106 -2.90 33.46 -0.13
CA GLY A 106 -2.65 34.18 -1.37
C GLY A 106 -1.61 33.49 -2.24
N LEU A 107 -0.50 33.04 -1.64
CA LEU A 107 0.57 32.33 -2.33
C LEU A 107 0.05 31.03 -2.96
N ILE A 108 -0.61 30.17 -2.17
CA ILE A 108 -1.11 28.87 -2.68
C ILE A 108 -2.12 29.08 -3.80
N ASN A 109 -3.05 30.05 -3.65
CA ASN A 109 -3.99 30.37 -4.71
C ASN A 109 -3.27 30.87 -6.00
N ALA A 110 -2.26 31.71 -5.85
CA ALA A 110 -1.48 32.21 -7.00
C ALA A 110 -0.74 31.07 -7.70
N VAL A 111 -0.05 30.19 -6.97
CA VAL A 111 0.68 29.05 -7.54
C VAL A 111 -0.25 28.10 -8.31
N LEU A 112 -1.39 27.71 -7.70
CA LEU A 112 -2.34 26.80 -8.36
C LEU A 112 -3.00 27.44 -9.60
N ARG A 113 -3.27 28.74 -9.57
CA ARG A 113 -3.79 29.46 -10.74
C ARG A 113 -2.75 29.64 -11.83
N SER A 114 -1.47 29.85 -11.49
CA SER A 114 -0.37 29.86 -12.44
C SER A 114 -0.22 28.50 -13.10
N TYR A 115 -0.27 27.43 -12.34
CA TYR A 115 -0.29 26.06 -12.87
C TYR A 115 -1.39 25.90 -13.93
N LEU A 116 -2.62 26.29 -13.64
CA LEU A 116 -3.75 26.17 -14.59
C LEU A 116 -3.55 26.98 -15.90
N ARG A 117 -2.84 28.10 -15.83
CA ARG A 117 -2.57 28.92 -17.03
C ARG A 117 -1.47 28.35 -17.90
N GLU A 118 -0.50 27.69 -17.29
CA GLU A 118 0.75 27.24 -17.92
C GLU A 118 0.85 25.69 -17.90
N GLN A 119 -0.30 25.01 -17.73
CA GLN A 119 -0.35 23.58 -17.46
C GLN A 119 0.37 22.73 -18.51
N GLU A 120 0.10 22.97 -19.79
CA GLU A 120 0.70 22.19 -20.88
C GLU A 120 2.23 22.32 -20.89
N GLU A 121 2.76 23.55 -20.81
CA GLU A 121 4.21 23.81 -20.79
C GLU A 121 4.89 23.19 -19.58
N LEU A 122 4.29 23.36 -18.37
CA LEU A 122 4.82 22.83 -17.12
C LEU A 122 4.80 21.30 -17.10
N ASP A 123 3.74 20.69 -17.60
CA ASP A 123 3.62 19.24 -17.71
C ASP A 123 4.64 18.65 -18.70
N GLU A 124 4.82 19.25 -19.86
CA GLU A 124 5.85 18.87 -20.84
C GLU A 124 7.25 18.98 -20.25
N LYS A 125 7.55 20.09 -19.57
CA LYS A 125 8.85 20.32 -18.93
C LYS A 125 9.10 19.32 -17.81
N ALA A 126 8.10 19.01 -17.00
CA ALA A 126 8.23 18.03 -15.91
C ALA A 126 8.54 16.61 -16.43
N VAL A 127 7.97 16.20 -17.57
CA VAL A 127 8.25 14.89 -18.17
C VAL A 127 9.48 14.87 -19.06
N SER A 128 10.12 16.01 -19.33
CA SER A 128 11.40 16.06 -20.06
C SER A 128 12.54 15.43 -19.25
N HIS A 129 12.42 15.37 -17.91
CA HIS A 129 13.36 14.75 -17.02
C HIS A 129 12.93 13.34 -16.63
N ASN A 130 13.87 12.40 -16.57
CA ASN A 130 13.59 10.99 -16.28
C ASN A 130 12.78 10.78 -14.98
N ALA A 131 13.14 11.46 -13.90
CA ALA A 131 12.42 11.30 -12.63
C ALA A 131 10.96 11.77 -12.74
N GLY A 132 10.70 12.87 -13.44
CA GLY A 132 9.34 13.37 -13.68
C GLY A 132 8.54 12.51 -14.65
N LYS A 133 9.19 12.02 -15.72
CA LYS A 133 8.57 11.14 -16.72
C LYS A 133 8.13 9.81 -16.12
N TYR A 134 9.02 9.19 -15.38
CA TYR A 134 8.83 7.82 -14.87
C TYR A 134 8.33 7.76 -13.42
N GLY A 135 8.23 8.90 -12.71
CA GLY A 135 7.75 8.94 -11.31
C GLY A 135 8.68 8.25 -10.30
N HIS A 136 9.95 8.05 -10.65
CA HIS A 136 10.93 7.34 -9.83
C HIS A 136 12.22 8.15 -9.70
N PRO A 137 12.94 8.07 -8.57
CA PRO A 137 14.22 8.75 -8.43
C PRO A 137 15.28 8.21 -9.38
N ASN A 138 16.18 9.08 -9.85
CA ASN A 138 17.17 8.73 -10.88
C ASN A 138 18.07 7.55 -10.47
N TRP A 139 18.42 7.43 -9.18
CA TRP A 139 19.24 6.32 -8.69
C TRP A 139 18.58 4.96 -8.94
N LEU A 140 17.24 4.87 -8.72
CA LEU A 140 16.49 3.64 -8.98
C LEU A 140 16.36 3.37 -10.46
N LEU A 141 16.08 4.40 -11.28
CA LEU A 141 16.00 4.26 -12.74
C LEU A 141 17.31 3.74 -13.32
N ASN A 142 18.45 4.22 -12.82
CA ASN A 142 19.78 3.75 -13.26
C ASN A 142 20.00 2.29 -12.86
N MET A 143 19.66 1.91 -11.63
CA MET A 143 19.76 0.53 -11.16
C MET A 143 18.88 -0.42 -12.00
N LEU A 144 17.64 -0.02 -12.31
CA LEU A 144 16.74 -0.82 -13.14
C LEU A 144 17.27 -0.96 -14.58
N ARG A 145 17.83 0.10 -15.16
CA ARG A 145 18.44 0.05 -16.51
C ARG A 145 19.64 -0.89 -16.57
N GLU A 146 20.47 -0.88 -15.54
CA GLU A 146 21.63 -1.78 -15.45
C GLU A 146 21.21 -3.23 -15.28
N SER A 147 20.21 -3.50 -14.42
CA SER A 147 19.78 -4.86 -14.08
C SER A 147 18.82 -5.46 -15.13
N TYR A 148 18.02 -4.63 -15.80
CA TYR A 148 16.97 -5.03 -16.75
C TYR A 148 16.94 -4.13 -17.98
N PRO A 149 18.00 -4.13 -18.83
CA PRO A 149 18.16 -3.15 -19.93
C PRO A 149 16.97 -3.08 -20.89
N GLU A 150 16.33 -4.21 -21.17
CA GLU A 150 15.20 -4.29 -22.13
C GLU A 150 13.82 -4.12 -21.47
N GLN A 151 13.71 -4.27 -20.15
CA GLN A 151 12.43 -4.36 -19.45
C GLN A 151 12.21 -3.23 -18.44
N TRP A 152 13.21 -2.41 -18.16
CA TRP A 152 13.16 -1.41 -17.10
C TRP A 152 11.99 -0.42 -17.22
N GLU A 153 11.60 -0.02 -18.45
CA GLU A 153 10.45 0.86 -18.65
C GLU A 153 9.14 0.18 -18.28
N GLN A 154 8.97 -1.09 -18.64
CA GLN A 154 7.79 -1.89 -18.27
C GLN A 154 7.70 -2.09 -16.75
N LEU A 155 8.84 -2.31 -16.08
CA LEU A 155 8.90 -2.43 -14.61
C LEU A 155 8.46 -1.13 -13.93
N VAL A 156 8.92 0.01 -14.42
CA VAL A 156 8.55 1.34 -13.92
C VAL A 156 7.07 1.64 -14.14
N GLU A 157 6.55 1.30 -15.31
CA GLU A 157 5.13 1.46 -15.63
C GLU A 157 4.25 0.57 -14.74
N ALA A 158 4.65 -0.68 -14.52
CA ALA A 158 3.97 -1.58 -13.61
C ALA A 158 3.96 -1.04 -12.16
N ASN A 159 5.08 -0.49 -11.69
CA ASN A 159 5.17 0.14 -10.36
C ASN A 159 4.23 1.35 -10.21
N ASN A 160 4.00 2.10 -11.29
CA ASN A 160 3.10 3.26 -11.31
C ASN A 160 1.64 2.89 -11.50
N SER A 161 1.34 1.66 -11.88
CA SER A 161 -0.05 1.18 -12.00
C SER A 161 -0.72 1.05 -10.64
N LYS A 162 -2.05 1.07 -10.61
CA LYS A 162 -2.80 0.71 -9.39
C LYS A 162 -2.51 -0.76 -9.06
N ALA A 163 -2.17 -1.01 -7.80
CA ALA A 163 -1.97 -2.37 -7.34
C ALA A 163 -3.24 -3.21 -7.57
N PRO A 164 -3.13 -4.38 -8.20
CA PRO A 164 -4.27 -5.27 -8.35
C PRO A 164 -4.75 -5.74 -6.98
N MET A 165 -6.04 -5.97 -6.84
CA MET A 165 -6.59 -6.60 -5.65
C MET A 165 -6.70 -8.10 -5.89
N TRP A 166 -5.85 -8.84 -5.16
CA TRP A 166 -5.86 -10.29 -5.15
C TRP A 166 -6.56 -10.81 -3.91
N LEU A 167 -7.39 -11.81 -4.11
CA LEU A 167 -8.06 -12.55 -3.06
C LEU A 167 -7.42 -13.93 -2.93
N ARG A 168 -7.37 -14.46 -1.72
CA ARG A 168 -7.08 -15.85 -1.39
C ARG A 168 -8.34 -16.50 -0.84
N VAL A 169 -8.84 -17.51 -1.52
CA VAL A 169 -9.99 -18.29 -1.05
C VAL A 169 -9.54 -19.23 0.07
N ASN A 170 -10.29 -19.25 1.16
CA ASN A 170 -10.05 -20.16 2.27
C ASN A 170 -10.64 -21.55 1.94
N ARG A 171 -9.76 -22.51 1.70
CA ARG A 171 -10.13 -23.88 1.29
C ARG A 171 -10.96 -24.64 2.33
N GLN A 172 -10.92 -24.23 3.59
CA GLN A 172 -11.72 -24.85 4.64
C GLN A 172 -13.22 -24.54 4.46
N HIS A 173 -13.56 -23.51 3.68
CA HIS A 173 -14.95 -23.09 3.43
C HIS A 173 -15.40 -23.34 2.00
N HIS A 174 -14.57 -22.96 1.02
CA HIS A 174 -14.91 -23.02 -0.40
C HIS A 174 -13.72 -23.42 -1.25
N THR A 175 -13.96 -24.11 -2.34
CA THR A 175 -13.04 -24.19 -3.46
C THR A 175 -12.97 -22.83 -4.18
N ARG A 176 -11.93 -22.59 -4.95
CA ARG A 176 -11.82 -21.37 -5.76
C ARG A 176 -13.00 -21.23 -6.73
N ASP A 177 -13.42 -22.34 -7.35
CA ASP A 177 -14.50 -22.32 -8.35
C ASP A 177 -15.85 -22.01 -7.72
N GLU A 178 -16.14 -22.54 -6.54
CA GLU A 178 -17.35 -22.17 -5.77
C GLU A 178 -17.34 -20.68 -5.40
N TYR A 179 -16.20 -20.14 -4.99
CA TYR A 179 -16.11 -18.71 -4.65
C TYR A 179 -16.21 -17.81 -5.89
N LEU A 180 -15.75 -18.26 -7.07
CA LEU A 180 -15.96 -17.55 -8.34
C LEU A 180 -17.44 -17.38 -8.66
N GLU A 181 -18.27 -18.41 -8.44
CA GLU A 181 -19.73 -18.29 -8.64
C GLU A 181 -20.35 -17.28 -7.65
N LEU A 182 -19.91 -17.26 -6.38
CA LEU A 182 -20.36 -16.25 -5.42
C LEU A 182 -20.03 -14.81 -5.88
N LEU A 183 -18.81 -14.58 -6.40
CA LEU A 183 -18.41 -13.27 -6.93
C LEU A 183 -19.24 -12.88 -8.16
N LYS A 184 -19.56 -13.84 -9.02
CA LYS A 184 -20.40 -13.64 -10.21
C LYS A 184 -21.83 -13.25 -9.84
N ASP A 185 -22.41 -13.89 -8.82
CA ASP A 185 -23.76 -13.55 -8.31
C ASP A 185 -23.81 -12.11 -7.78
N GLU A 186 -22.70 -11.61 -7.21
CA GLU A 186 -22.57 -10.22 -6.77
C GLU A 186 -22.13 -9.26 -7.91
N ASN A 187 -22.04 -9.73 -9.16
CA ASN A 187 -21.58 -8.97 -10.33
C ASN A 187 -20.14 -8.41 -10.16
N ILE A 188 -19.27 -9.14 -9.47
CA ILE A 188 -17.86 -8.78 -9.29
C ILE A 188 -17.03 -9.51 -10.35
N GLU A 189 -16.54 -8.76 -11.34
CA GLU A 189 -15.67 -9.31 -12.40
C GLU A 189 -14.30 -9.69 -11.86
N CYS A 190 -13.81 -10.85 -12.25
CA CYS A 190 -12.54 -11.38 -11.75
C CYS A 190 -11.87 -12.34 -12.74
N SER A 191 -10.62 -12.70 -12.46
CA SER A 191 -9.83 -13.68 -13.20
C SER A 191 -9.00 -14.52 -12.23
N ILE A 192 -8.52 -15.68 -12.68
CA ILE A 192 -7.71 -16.60 -11.87
C ILE A 192 -6.21 -16.42 -12.13
N HIS A 193 -5.39 -16.82 -11.16
CA HIS A 193 -3.94 -16.95 -11.36
C HIS A 193 -3.62 -18.37 -11.82
N PRO A 194 -2.71 -18.57 -12.80
CA PRO A 194 -2.41 -19.91 -13.33
C PRO A 194 -1.70 -20.82 -12.32
N GLU A 195 -0.85 -20.27 -11.46
CA GLU A 195 0.00 -21.05 -10.55
C GLU A 195 -0.47 -20.99 -9.09
N ALA A 196 -1.09 -19.89 -8.65
CA ALA A 196 -1.61 -19.76 -7.30
C ALA A 196 -3.05 -20.29 -7.26
N ALA A 197 -3.23 -21.51 -6.75
CA ALA A 197 -4.46 -22.28 -6.85
C ALA A 197 -5.68 -21.61 -6.17
N ASP A 198 -5.45 -20.81 -5.12
CA ASP A 198 -6.50 -20.14 -4.35
C ASP A 198 -6.67 -18.66 -4.71
N ALA A 199 -5.86 -18.19 -5.68
CA ALA A 199 -5.82 -16.77 -6.03
C ALA A 199 -6.89 -16.39 -7.06
N ILE A 200 -7.62 -15.32 -6.72
CA ILE A 200 -8.56 -14.64 -7.61
C ILE A 200 -8.15 -13.17 -7.71
N LYS A 201 -8.02 -12.64 -8.92
CA LYS A 201 -7.77 -11.23 -9.19
C LYS A 201 -9.08 -10.52 -9.49
N LEU A 202 -9.42 -9.49 -8.75
CA LEU A 202 -10.54 -8.64 -9.09
C LEU A 202 -10.20 -7.72 -10.27
N ALA A 203 -11.14 -7.52 -11.18
CA ALA A 203 -11.01 -6.57 -12.29
C ALA A 203 -10.86 -5.12 -11.77
N SER A 204 -11.56 -4.81 -10.68
CA SER A 204 -11.46 -3.53 -9.98
C SER A 204 -11.43 -3.77 -8.47
N PRO A 205 -10.53 -3.08 -7.72
CA PRO A 205 -10.55 -3.13 -6.27
C PRO A 205 -11.88 -2.65 -5.70
N CYS A 206 -12.39 -3.34 -4.68
CA CYS A 206 -13.61 -2.96 -3.95
C CYS A 206 -13.36 -2.95 -2.43
N ASP A 207 -14.35 -2.46 -1.68
CA ASP A 207 -14.34 -2.59 -0.23
C ASP A 207 -14.52 -4.06 0.14
N VAL A 208 -13.75 -4.53 1.12
CA VAL A 208 -13.79 -5.95 1.57
C VAL A 208 -15.16 -6.35 2.13
N THR A 209 -15.94 -5.38 2.62
CA THR A 209 -17.30 -5.61 3.10
C THR A 209 -18.29 -6.02 2.00
N LEU A 210 -17.92 -5.80 0.72
CA LEU A 210 -18.71 -6.22 -0.44
C LEU A 210 -18.37 -7.65 -0.89
N LEU A 211 -17.31 -8.25 -0.32
CA LEU A 211 -16.91 -9.60 -0.68
C LEU A 211 -17.73 -10.63 0.09
N PRO A 212 -18.36 -11.62 -0.59
CA PRO A 212 -19.12 -12.67 0.06
C PRO A 212 -18.35 -13.36 1.18
N GLY A 213 -18.88 -13.34 2.39
CA GLY A 213 -18.32 -14.07 3.53
C GLY A 213 -16.95 -13.61 4.01
N PHE A 214 -16.51 -12.38 3.69
CA PHE A 214 -15.22 -11.85 4.18
C PHE A 214 -15.16 -11.83 5.72
N ASP A 215 -16.24 -11.41 6.37
CA ASP A 215 -16.42 -11.41 7.83
C ASP A 215 -16.45 -12.82 8.45
N ARG A 216 -16.83 -13.82 7.63
CA ARG A 216 -16.86 -15.24 8.03
C ARG A 216 -15.56 -15.99 7.73
N GLY A 217 -14.54 -15.30 7.23
CA GLY A 217 -13.25 -15.90 6.93
C GLY A 217 -13.19 -16.74 5.64
N TRP A 218 -14.17 -16.60 4.72
CA TRP A 218 -14.20 -17.34 3.46
C TRP A 218 -13.11 -16.90 2.48
N VAL A 219 -12.64 -15.67 2.64
CA VAL A 219 -11.65 -15.06 1.76
C VAL A 219 -10.77 -14.08 2.51
N SER A 220 -9.54 -13.91 2.03
CA SER A 220 -8.59 -12.91 2.52
C SER A 220 -8.01 -12.09 1.36
N VAL A 221 -7.61 -10.85 1.62
CA VAL A 221 -6.85 -10.05 0.65
C VAL A 221 -5.37 -10.36 0.82
N GLN A 222 -4.77 -10.98 -0.19
CA GLN A 222 -3.35 -11.32 -0.21
C GLN A 222 -2.82 -11.32 -1.64
N ASP A 223 -1.66 -10.71 -1.85
CA ASP A 223 -0.97 -10.72 -3.14
C ASP A 223 -0.70 -12.16 -3.65
N ALA A 224 -0.85 -12.39 -4.96
CA ALA A 224 -0.71 -13.72 -5.54
C ALA A 224 0.71 -14.30 -5.33
N ALA A 225 1.75 -13.46 -5.41
CA ALA A 225 3.12 -13.92 -5.15
C ALA A 225 3.32 -14.36 -3.69
N ALA A 226 2.66 -13.66 -2.74
CA ALA A 226 2.67 -14.07 -1.34
C ALA A 226 1.94 -15.41 -1.12
N GLN A 227 0.90 -15.71 -1.91
CA GLN A 227 0.20 -16.99 -1.85
C GLN A 227 1.07 -18.15 -2.34
N LEU A 228 1.93 -17.92 -3.34
CA LEU A 228 2.85 -18.95 -3.84
C LEU A 228 3.83 -19.46 -2.77
N SER A 229 4.09 -18.66 -1.71
CA SER A 229 4.99 -19.08 -0.62
C SER A 229 4.55 -20.39 0.05
N VAL A 230 3.24 -20.62 0.21
CA VAL A 230 2.70 -21.85 0.80
C VAL A 230 2.82 -23.02 -0.19
N ASN A 231 2.67 -22.76 -1.49
CA ASN A 231 2.89 -23.78 -2.52
C ASN A 231 4.34 -24.30 -2.50
N TYR A 232 5.32 -23.40 -2.29
CA TYR A 232 6.73 -23.80 -2.16
C TYR A 232 7.04 -24.42 -0.81
N LEU A 233 6.40 -23.97 0.25
CA LEU A 233 6.55 -24.51 1.59
C LEU A 233 6.05 -25.95 1.68
N GLN A 234 4.95 -26.27 1.00
CA GLN A 234 4.29 -27.58 1.00
C GLN A 234 4.04 -28.13 2.42
N PRO A 235 3.31 -27.39 3.29
CA PRO A 235 3.07 -27.84 4.64
C PRO A 235 2.30 -29.17 4.66
N GLN A 236 2.61 -30.02 5.62
CA GLN A 236 1.96 -31.31 5.79
C GLN A 236 1.24 -31.37 7.15
N ASN A 237 0.20 -32.20 7.23
CA ASN A 237 -0.49 -32.42 8.50
C ASN A 237 0.46 -32.98 9.56
N GLY A 238 0.32 -32.51 10.80
CA GLY A 238 1.14 -32.92 11.95
C GLY A 238 2.52 -32.28 12.03
N GLU A 239 2.86 -31.34 11.14
CA GLU A 239 4.12 -30.59 11.20
C GLU A 239 4.03 -29.43 12.19
N LEU A 240 5.17 -29.11 12.81
CA LEU A 240 5.40 -27.89 13.60
C LEU A 240 6.12 -26.86 12.72
N ILE A 241 5.46 -25.73 12.41
CA ILE A 241 5.96 -24.73 11.47
C ILE A 241 6.20 -23.39 12.17
N LEU A 242 7.37 -22.76 11.90
CA LEU A 242 7.67 -21.42 12.40
C LEU A 242 7.51 -20.39 11.29
N ASP A 243 6.51 -19.51 11.40
CA ASP A 243 6.38 -18.33 10.53
C ASP A 243 7.18 -17.15 11.10
N CYS A 244 8.36 -16.88 10.51
CA CYS A 244 9.22 -15.77 10.89
C CYS A 244 8.77 -14.46 10.23
N CYS A 245 8.71 -13.39 11.03
CA CYS A 245 8.19 -12.08 10.58
C CYS A 245 6.72 -12.17 10.15
N ALA A 246 5.90 -12.83 10.98
CA ALA A 246 4.56 -13.27 10.65
C ALA A 246 3.55 -12.14 10.37
N ALA A 247 3.71 -10.97 11.01
CA ALA A 247 2.74 -9.89 10.88
C ALA A 247 2.63 -9.34 9.43
N PRO A 248 1.40 -9.19 8.92
CA PRO A 248 0.09 -9.20 9.59
C PRO A 248 -0.61 -10.56 9.71
N GLY A 249 0.05 -11.70 9.51
CA GLY A 249 -0.52 -13.03 9.70
C GLY A 249 -1.08 -13.70 8.44
N GLY A 250 -0.87 -13.09 7.26
CA GLY A 250 -1.43 -13.64 6.02
C GLY A 250 -0.84 -14.99 5.61
N LYS A 251 0.47 -15.22 5.83
CA LYS A 251 1.12 -16.51 5.55
C LYS A 251 0.82 -17.54 6.63
N THR A 252 0.85 -17.14 7.91
CA THR A 252 0.39 -17.95 9.04
C THR A 252 -0.98 -18.54 8.77
N ALA A 253 -1.96 -17.68 8.43
CA ALA A 253 -3.32 -18.11 8.13
C ALA A 253 -3.37 -19.05 6.91
N HIS A 254 -2.62 -18.74 5.84
CA HIS A 254 -2.62 -19.55 4.64
C HIS A 254 -2.06 -20.95 4.88
N ILE A 255 -1.03 -21.11 5.73
CA ILE A 255 -0.51 -22.42 6.15
C ILE A 255 -1.62 -23.21 6.85
N LEU A 256 -2.28 -22.58 7.82
CA LEU A 256 -3.36 -23.21 8.59
C LEU A 256 -4.60 -23.55 7.75
N GLU A 257 -4.89 -22.77 6.71
CA GLU A 257 -5.97 -23.06 5.76
C GLU A 257 -5.66 -24.29 4.85
N HIS A 258 -4.37 -24.65 4.69
CA HIS A 258 -3.93 -25.75 3.86
C HIS A 258 -3.84 -27.11 4.57
N THR A 259 -3.84 -27.10 5.88
CA THR A 259 -3.58 -28.27 6.71
C THR A 259 -4.63 -28.37 7.81
N GLU A 260 -4.89 -29.59 8.29
CA GLU A 260 -5.89 -29.83 9.33
C GLU A 260 -5.27 -29.87 10.75
N ASP A 261 -4.07 -30.44 10.90
CA ASP A 261 -3.43 -30.72 12.22
C ASP A 261 -2.03 -30.09 12.34
N THR A 262 -1.75 -29.00 11.63
CA THR A 262 -0.44 -28.34 11.71
C THR A 262 -0.42 -27.34 12.86
N GLU A 263 0.63 -27.40 13.66
CA GLU A 263 0.94 -26.40 14.67
C GLU A 263 1.79 -25.28 14.07
N VAL A 264 1.35 -24.03 14.21
CA VAL A 264 2.09 -22.88 13.69
C VAL A 264 2.46 -21.95 14.83
N VAL A 265 3.77 -21.69 14.96
CA VAL A 265 4.32 -20.63 15.79
C VAL A 265 4.58 -19.41 14.92
N ALA A 266 3.90 -18.32 15.20
CA ALA A 266 3.99 -17.06 14.47
C ALA A 266 4.77 -16.03 15.28
N ILE A 267 5.96 -15.63 14.82
CA ILE A 267 6.82 -14.70 15.55
C ILE A 267 6.97 -13.36 14.79
N ASP A 268 6.88 -12.24 15.51
CA ASP A 268 7.27 -10.91 15.02
C ASP A 268 7.88 -10.09 16.16
N CYS A 269 8.86 -9.25 15.86
CA CYS A 269 9.53 -8.42 16.86
C CYS A 269 8.74 -7.16 17.26
N ASP A 270 7.67 -6.81 16.55
CA ASP A 270 6.83 -5.65 16.83
C ASP A 270 5.46 -6.08 17.40
N ALA A 271 5.31 -5.92 18.71
CA ALA A 271 4.08 -6.26 19.42
C ALA A 271 2.82 -5.59 18.82
N LYS A 272 2.94 -4.35 18.31
CA LYS A 272 1.80 -3.65 17.70
C LYS A 272 1.39 -4.25 16.34
N ARG A 273 2.33 -4.86 15.64
CA ARG A 273 2.04 -5.56 14.39
C ARG A 273 1.34 -6.89 14.67
N LEU A 274 1.63 -7.52 15.81
CA LEU A 274 0.99 -8.77 16.23
C LEU A 274 -0.51 -8.61 16.51
N ASP A 275 -0.99 -7.43 16.89
CA ASP A 275 -2.43 -7.17 17.03
C ASP A 275 -3.19 -7.58 15.75
N ARG A 276 -2.60 -7.31 14.58
CA ARG A 276 -3.20 -7.68 13.28
C ARG A 276 -3.16 -9.18 13.01
N VAL A 277 -2.19 -9.89 13.57
CA VAL A 277 -2.13 -11.36 13.47
C VAL A 277 -3.30 -11.95 14.24
N TYR A 278 -3.53 -11.47 15.46
CA TYR A 278 -4.67 -11.89 16.29
C TYR A 278 -6.01 -11.57 15.61
N ASP A 279 -6.20 -10.34 15.11
CA ASP A 279 -7.42 -9.93 14.39
C ASP A 279 -7.71 -10.85 13.19
N ASN A 280 -6.67 -11.20 12.39
CA ASN A 280 -6.82 -12.09 11.25
C ASN A 280 -7.13 -13.53 11.68
N LEU A 281 -6.45 -14.07 12.68
CA LEU A 281 -6.70 -15.42 13.17
C LEU A 281 -8.12 -15.54 13.75
N GLU A 282 -8.59 -14.54 14.50
CA GLU A 282 -9.94 -14.49 15.06
C GLU A 282 -10.98 -14.48 13.93
N ARG A 283 -10.86 -13.58 12.94
CA ARG A 283 -11.77 -13.50 11.80
C ARG A 283 -11.84 -14.81 11.01
N LEU A 284 -10.70 -15.48 10.84
CA LEU A 284 -10.57 -16.73 10.08
C LEU A 284 -10.88 -17.98 10.92
N GLN A 285 -11.13 -17.80 12.24
CA GLN A 285 -11.36 -18.88 13.21
C GLN A 285 -10.19 -19.89 13.27
N LEU A 286 -8.97 -19.40 13.05
CA LEU A 286 -7.74 -20.17 13.07
C LEU A 286 -6.99 -19.96 14.40
N ARG A 287 -6.09 -20.90 14.75
CA ARG A 287 -5.25 -20.83 15.94
C ARG A 287 -3.79 -21.00 15.58
N ALA A 288 -2.95 -20.17 16.16
CA ALA A 288 -1.50 -20.28 16.11
C ALA A 288 -0.92 -19.80 17.47
N ASP A 289 0.27 -20.23 17.79
CA ASP A 289 1.03 -19.69 18.93
C ASP A 289 1.72 -18.40 18.46
N VAL A 290 1.22 -17.25 18.94
CA VAL A 290 1.72 -15.94 18.52
C VAL A 290 2.68 -15.41 19.58
N ILE A 291 3.94 -15.18 19.19
CA ILE A 291 5.03 -14.80 20.09
C ILE A 291 5.63 -13.45 19.65
N CYS A 292 5.78 -12.54 20.59
CA CYS A 292 6.59 -11.34 20.37
C CYS A 292 8.05 -11.65 20.67
N GLY A 293 8.90 -11.69 19.64
CA GLY A 293 10.30 -12.05 19.80
C GLY A 293 11.13 -11.78 18.56
N ASP A 294 12.44 -11.76 18.73
CA ASP A 294 13.38 -11.60 17.63
C ASP A 294 13.86 -12.98 17.15
N ALA A 295 13.61 -13.29 15.88
CA ALA A 295 13.98 -14.57 15.28
C ALA A 295 15.50 -14.86 15.34
N ARG A 296 16.34 -13.83 15.53
CA ARG A 296 17.80 -13.96 15.67
C ARG A 296 18.22 -14.56 17.03
N TYR A 297 17.33 -14.53 18.01
CA TYR A 297 17.59 -14.98 19.39
C TYR A 297 16.56 -16.02 19.83
N PRO A 298 16.50 -17.20 19.18
CA PRO A 298 15.45 -18.20 19.41
C PRO A 298 15.42 -18.69 20.86
N GLN A 299 16.54 -18.70 21.57
CA GLN A 299 16.65 -19.11 22.98
C GLN A 299 15.86 -18.19 23.95
N GLU A 300 15.46 -17.01 23.53
CA GLU A 300 14.69 -16.06 24.36
C GLU A 300 13.20 -16.34 24.36
N TRP A 301 12.70 -17.02 23.33
CA TRP A 301 11.25 -17.21 23.12
C TRP A 301 10.86 -18.66 22.80
N TRP A 302 11.82 -19.55 22.52
CA TRP A 302 11.56 -20.93 22.17
C TRP A 302 12.49 -21.90 22.92
N THR A 303 11.90 -22.89 23.58
CA THR A 303 12.62 -23.97 24.26
C THR A 303 12.07 -25.35 23.88
N GLY A 304 11.18 -25.37 22.88
CA GLY A 304 10.49 -26.55 22.43
C GLY A 304 11.25 -27.38 21.40
N GLU A 305 10.48 -28.15 20.66
CA GLU A 305 10.99 -29.06 19.62
C GLU A 305 11.52 -28.29 18.40
N LYS A 306 12.19 -29.02 17.50
CA LYS A 306 12.65 -28.45 16.23
C LYS A 306 11.47 -28.29 15.27
N PHE A 307 11.48 -27.20 14.53
CA PHE A 307 10.51 -26.95 13.49
C PHE A 307 10.79 -27.81 12.26
N ASP A 308 9.75 -28.35 11.64
CA ASP A 308 9.82 -29.10 10.39
C ASP A 308 10.02 -28.17 9.20
N ARG A 309 9.36 -27.00 9.22
CA ARG A 309 9.45 -25.98 8.18
C ARG A 309 9.56 -24.59 8.77
N LEU A 310 10.18 -23.69 7.98
CA LEU A 310 10.44 -22.34 8.42
C LEU A 310 10.32 -21.38 7.22
N PRO A 311 9.13 -20.79 6.97
CA PRO A 311 9.02 -19.63 6.08
C PRO A 311 9.63 -18.39 6.72
N LEU A 312 10.49 -17.72 5.97
CA LEU A 312 11.11 -16.45 6.37
C LEU A 312 10.78 -15.37 5.35
N ASP A 313 9.88 -14.46 5.72
CA ASP A 313 9.55 -13.26 4.93
C ASP A 313 10.07 -12.02 5.66
N ALA A 314 11.39 -11.91 5.73
CA ALA A 314 12.04 -10.81 6.43
C ALA A 314 11.77 -9.46 5.77
N PRO A 315 11.70 -8.37 6.55
CA PRO A 315 11.61 -7.02 6.00
C PRO A 315 12.75 -6.73 5.02
N TRP A 316 12.41 -6.26 3.84
CA TRP A 316 13.33 -5.90 2.77
C TRP A 316 13.28 -4.40 2.48
N SER A 317 14.25 -3.86 1.71
CA SER A 317 14.28 -2.47 1.26
C SER A 317 13.05 -2.03 0.44
N ALA A 318 12.22 -3.00 0.03
CA ALA A 318 10.89 -2.82 -0.57
C ALA A 318 10.86 -1.80 -1.72
N THR A 319 11.72 -1.99 -2.75
CA THR A 319 11.79 -1.09 -3.91
C THR A 319 10.44 -0.92 -4.62
N GLY A 320 9.57 -1.93 -4.62
CA GLY A 320 8.17 -1.82 -5.07
C GLY A 320 7.28 -0.92 -4.20
N GLY A 321 7.76 -0.53 -3.01
CA GLY A 321 7.08 0.39 -2.10
C GLY A 321 7.52 1.85 -2.24
N ILE A 322 8.42 2.20 -3.17
CA ILE A 322 8.98 3.56 -3.32
C ILE A 322 7.90 4.62 -3.48
N GLY A 323 6.81 4.33 -4.18
CA GLY A 323 5.66 5.23 -4.26
C GLY A 323 4.90 5.40 -2.93
N ARG A 324 5.23 4.63 -1.87
CA ARG A 324 4.60 4.69 -0.54
C ARG A 324 5.56 5.16 0.54
N THR A 325 6.85 4.98 0.32
CA THR A 325 7.96 5.35 1.23
C THR A 325 9.11 5.92 0.40
N PRO A 326 8.93 7.11 -0.20
CA PRO A 326 9.92 7.75 -1.07
C PRO A 326 11.17 8.22 -0.32
#